data_7218efd98932c6b2fb60d726a4d680de
#
_entry.id   7218efd98932c6b2fb60d726a4d680de
#
_cell.length_a   1.000
_cell.length_b   1.000
_cell.length_c   1.000
_cell.angle_alpha   90.00
_cell.angle_beta   90.00
_cell.angle_gamma   90.00
#
_symmetry.space_group_name_H-M   'P 1'
#
loop_
_entity.id
_entity.type
_entity.pdbx_description
1 polymer ?
#
loop_
_entity_poly.entity_id
_entity_poly.type
_entity_poly.pdbx_seq_one_letter_code
_entity_poly.pdbx_strand_id
1 'polypeptide(L)'
;MRTAKLLAILLPFTCAGQTFLSAVSAAPPQVVRESPDRAQNGLALSAGSGDPRTTSTDWPGFLGPHRNGKSDEHGLPNAWPPKGLPVVWQQAVGTGYSAPAISNGQLFHFSRTKDSAQLKCLNAETGAEQWTCEYPSNFVDMLGYNNGPRATPVVDGPNVYTFGAEGVLQCVRIADGHPAWRLDTTKQFNVVTKFLGVGSTPLVWHDLLLVNVGGSPPGGPPDVYWANGAVDSNGSAIVAFDKATGAVRWQTGNDLASYSSPVVAKINGRDTVFMLARNNLLAIDPEKGQTIAQFPWRARKLESVNASTPVVAGDEIFVSETYEVGSAVVRFDSAKFTEVWTDRNRRRNQAMALHWNTPIELDGYLYGSSGYHAPEAELRCVEWKTGKLMWSEPGMTRSSLLLVDGKLVCLSEDGTLRILKPSPQKYEELAKWEYGVGEGEETRCSAALCAQAFHQQLVLVIQHRR
;
A
#
# COMPACT_ATOMS: atom_id res chain seq x y z
N MET A 1 7.75 -16.73 16.36
CA MET A 1 7.45 -16.63 14.91
C MET A 1 6.05 -16.05 14.80
N ARG A 2 5.92 -14.86 14.27
CA ARG A 2 4.63 -14.16 14.20
C ARG A 2 4.08 -14.35 12.80
N THR A 3 2.90 -14.92 12.69
CA THR A 3 2.19 -15.09 11.42
C THR A 3 1.13 -14.00 11.29
N ALA A 4 1.15 -13.26 10.19
CA ALA A 4 0.01 -12.47 9.75
C ALA A 4 -1.01 -13.36 9.04
N LYS A 5 -2.26 -12.96 9.01
CA LYS A 5 -3.33 -13.70 8.32
C LYS A 5 -3.93 -12.83 7.23
N LEU A 6 -4.08 -13.40 6.06
CA LEU A 6 -4.82 -12.82 4.94
C LEU A 6 -6.24 -13.38 5.01
N LEU A 7 -7.22 -12.49 5.03
CA LEU A 7 -8.62 -12.86 5.23
C LEU A 7 -9.44 -12.42 4.02
N ALA A 8 -10.07 -13.36 3.34
CA ALA A 8 -11.10 -13.09 2.35
C ALA A 8 -12.47 -13.48 2.91
N ILE A 9 -13.46 -12.62 2.76
CA ILE A 9 -14.73 -12.72 3.46
C ILE A 9 -15.89 -12.89 2.49
N LEU A 10 -16.68 -13.96 2.61
CA LEU A 10 -17.99 -14.20 1.98
C LEU A 10 -18.90 -15.10 2.84
N LEU A 11 -20.19 -15.07 2.58
CA LEU A 11 -21.33 -15.67 3.29
C LEU A 11 -21.57 -17.18 3.01
N PRO A 12 -22.38 -17.92 3.77
CA PRO A 12 -22.14 -18.52 5.09
C PRO A 12 -22.18 -20.06 5.10
N PHE A 13 -21.81 -20.73 6.15
CA PHE A 13 -22.54 -21.69 6.97
C PHE A 13 -21.67 -22.52 7.94
N THR A 14 -22.21 -22.76 9.06
CA THR A 14 -21.89 -23.32 10.35
C THR A 14 -21.31 -24.73 10.39
N CYS A 15 -20.50 -25.13 11.34
CA CYS A 15 -20.70 -25.68 12.65
C CYS A 15 -19.54 -26.51 13.19
N ALA A 16 -19.18 -26.21 14.41
CA ALA A 16 -18.73 -27.02 15.55
C ALA A 16 -17.84 -28.28 15.38
N GLY A 17 -16.77 -28.32 16.18
CA GLY A 17 -16.54 -29.48 17.03
C GLY A 17 -15.16 -30.15 17.00
N GLN A 18 -14.39 -29.88 18.05
CA GLN A 18 -13.50 -30.80 18.79
C GLN A 18 -12.12 -31.23 18.26
N THR A 19 -11.17 -30.92 19.10
CA THR A 19 -9.80 -31.43 19.30
C THR A 19 -9.62 -32.91 19.14
N PHE A 20 -8.46 -33.35 18.58
CA PHE A 20 -7.60 -34.37 19.15
C PHE A 20 -6.17 -34.33 18.55
N LEU A 21 -5.19 -34.38 19.44
CA LEU A 21 -3.78 -34.63 19.17
C LEU A 21 -3.54 -36.10 18.82
N SER A 22 -2.68 -36.37 17.84
CA SER A 22 -1.72 -37.47 17.92
C SER A 22 -0.69 -37.41 16.80
N ALA A 23 0.55 -37.60 17.19
CA ALA A 23 1.73 -37.69 16.35
C ALA A 23 1.80 -39.07 15.69
N VAL A 24 2.22 -39.14 14.41
CA VAL A 24 2.83 -40.33 13.82
C VAL A 24 3.82 -39.94 12.70
N SER A 25 4.97 -40.49 12.85
CA SER A 25 6.15 -40.87 12.06
C SER A 25 6.08 -40.78 10.53
N ALA A 26 7.16 -40.26 9.95
CA ALA A 26 7.49 -40.20 8.54
C ALA A 26 7.98 -41.55 7.96
N ALA A 27 7.62 -41.83 6.71
CA ALA A 27 8.31 -42.78 5.83
C ALA A 27 8.49 -42.12 4.43
N PRO A 28 9.56 -42.50 3.68
CA PRO A 28 10.03 -41.76 2.52
C PRO A 28 9.28 -42.09 1.22
N PRO A 29 9.43 -41.27 0.17
CA PRO A 29 8.62 -41.36 -1.05
C PRO A 29 9.14 -42.43 -2.03
N GLN A 30 8.22 -43.16 -2.62
CA GLN A 30 8.50 -44.05 -3.76
C GLN A 30 8.28 -43.31 -5.09
N VAL A 31 9.28 -43.46 -5.97
CA VAL A 31 9.29 -43.02 -7.34
C VAL A 31 8.37 -43.94 -8.17
N VAL A 32 7.39 -43.37 -8.87
CA VAL A 32 6.65 -44.08 -9.94
C VAL A 32 6.93 -43.38 -11.28
N ARG A 33 7.40 -44.20 -12.23
CA ARG A 33 7.78 -43.84 -13.59
C ARG A 33 6.54 -43.62 -14.48
N GLU A 34 6.73 -42.72 -15.41
CA GLU A 34 5.84 -42.33 -16.51
C GLU A 34 5.41 -43.50 -17.41
N SER A 35 4.21 -43.36 -17.96
CA SER A 35 3.85 -43.93 -19.30
C SER A 35 2.98 -42.92 -20.06
N PRO A 36 3.23 -42.74 -21.37
CA PRO A 36 2.60 -41.72 -22.20
C PRO A 36 1.32 -42.21 -22.88
N ASP A 37 0.58 -41.25 -23.40
CA ASP A 37 -0.56 -41.33 -24.31
C ASP A 37 -1.95 -41.10 -23.70
N ARG A 38 -2.45 -39.89 -23.93
CA ARG A 38 -3.73 -39.71 -24.63
C ARG A 38 -3.95 -38.27 -25.10
N ALA A 39 -4.19 -38.20 -26.38
CA ALA A 39 -4.46 -37.03 -27.17
C ALA A 39 -5.72 -36.25 -26.78
N GLN A 40 -5.62 -34.96 -27.03
CA GLN A 40 -6.67 -34.04 -27.50
C GLN A 40 -8.13 -34.32 -27.14
N ASN A 41 -8.67 -33.45 -26.25
CA ASN A 41 -10.02 -32.94 -26.41
C ASN A 41 -10.07 -31.51 -25.92
N GLY A 42 -10.08 -30.56 -26.87
CA GLY A 42 -10.34 -29.17 -26.62
C GLY A 42 -11.78 -29.01 -26.11
N LEU A 43 -11.91 -28.70 -24.86
CA LEU A 43 -13.14 -28.12 -24.31
C LEU A 43 -13.04 -26.60 -24.49
N ALA A 44 -13.72 -26.14 -25.55
CA ALA A 44 -14.07 -24.73 -25.64
C ALA A 44 -14.87 -24.36 -24.41
N LEU A 45 -14.29 -23.52 -23.55
CA LEU A 45 -15.04 -22.87 -22.50
C LEU A 45 -16.05 -21.94 -23.16
N SER A 46 -17.32 -22.35 -23.12
CA SER A 46 -18.45 -21.51 -23.48
C SER A 46 -18.40 -20.29 -22.57
N ALA A 47 -18.34 -19.10 -23.17
CA ALA A 47 -18.55 -17.84 -22.48
C ALA A 47 -19.91 -17.92 -21.79
N GLY A 48 -19.91 -18.11 -20.49
CA GLY A 48 -21.09 -17.96 -19.66
C GLY A 48 -21.59 -16.54 -19.81
N SER A 49 -22.87 -16.39 -20.06
CA SER A 49 -23.58 -15.10 -20.07
C SER A 49 -23.47 -14.48 -18.68
N GLY A 50 -22.41 -13.67 -18.46
CA GLY A 50 -22.23 -12.89 -17.25
C GLY A 50 -23.36 -11.86 -17.15
N ASP A 51 -23.93 -11.73 -15.98
CA ASP A 51 -24.83 -10.62 -15.62
C ASP A 51 -24.11 -9.29 -15.92
N PRO A 52 -24.65 -8.41 -16.78
CA PRO A 52 -23.98 -7.17 -17.18
C PRO A 52 -23.77 -6.14 -16.05
N ARG A 53 -24.04 -6.52 -14.79
CA ARG A 53 -23.92 -5.66 -13.61
C ARG A 53 -22.64 -5.85 -12.79
N THR A 54 -21.72 -6.71 -13.19
CA THR A 54 -20.45 -6.95 -12.49
C THR A 54 -19.26 -6.76 -13.41
N THR A 55 -18.86 -5.50 -13.63
CA THR A 55 -17.50 -5.22 -14.08
C THR A 55 -16.60 -5.26 -12.85
N SER A 56 -15.97 -6.39 -12.60
CA SER A 56 -14.92 -6.50 -11.57
C SER A 56 -13.73 -5.66 -11.99
N THR A 57 -13.34 -4.72 -11.16
CA THR A 57 -12.16 -3.90 -11.39
C THR A 57 -10.99 -4.48 -10.59
N ASP A 58 -9.86 -4.76 -11.27
CA ASP A 58 -8.63 -5.16 -10.62
C ASP A 58 -8.15 -4.10 -9.61
N TRP A 59 -7.40 -4.53 -8.57
CA TRP A 59 -6.69 -3.68 -7.62
C TRP A 59 -5.17 -3.89 -7.79
N PRO A 60 -4.56 -3.39 -8.89
CA PRO A 60 -3.25 -3.83 -9.34
C PRO A 60 -2.07 -3.31 -8.51
N GLY A 61 -2.33 -2.52 -7.46
CA GLY A 61 -1.28 -1.96 -6.62
C GLY A 61 -1.80 -1.03 -5.55
N PHE A 62 -0.90 -0.30 -4.92
CA PHE A 62 -1.21 0.63 -3.83
C PHE A 62 -2.19 1.71 -4.27
N LEU A 63 -3.24 1.93 -3.48
CA LEU A 63 -4.35 2.86 -3.74
C LEU A 63 -5.19 2.51 -4.98
N GLY A 64 -5.08 1.29 -5.49
CA GLY A 64 -5.97 0.70 -6.50
C GLY A 64 -5.78 1.21 -7.93
N PRO A 65 -6.77 0.97 -8.79
CA PRO A 65 -6.66 1.21 -10.23
C PRO A 65 -6.40 2.67 -10.58
N HIS A 66 -6.98 3.59 -9.81
CA HIS A 66 -6.84 5.03 -10.01
C HIS A 66 -5.76 5.67 -9.12
N ARG A 67 -5.06 4.88 -8.29
CA ARG A 67 -4.02 5.32 -7.33
C ARG A 67 -4.48 6.44 -6.38
N ASN A 68 -5.74 6.43 -6.02
CA ASN A 68 -6.38 7.43 -5.18
C ASN A 68 -7.29 6.83 -4.09
N GLY A 69 -7.24 5.50 -3.90
CA GLY A 69 -8.06 4.78 -2.92
C GLY A 69 -9.52 4.64 -3.32
N LYS A 70 -9.87 4.86 -4.61
CA LYS A 70 -11.24 4.73 -5.12
C LYS A 70 -11.36 3.48 -5.99
N SER A 71 -12.47 2.74 -5.84
CA SER A 71 -12.86 1.59 -6.64
C SER A 71 -14.11 1.90 -7.44
N ASP A 72 -14.17 1.41 -8.68
CA ASP A 72 -15.36 1.52 -9.54
C ASP A 72 -16.37 0.39 -9.28
N GLU A 73 -16.12 -0.45 -8.30
CA GLU A 73 -17.01 -1.56 -7.95
C GLU A 73 -18.29 -1.10 -7.26
N HIS A 74 -19.35 -1.90 -7.41
CA HIS A 74 -20.68 -1.62 -6.91
C HIS A 74 -21.23 -2.82 -6.13
N GLY A 75 -22.30 -2.57 -5.35
CA GLY A 75 -23.02 -3.62 -4.63
C GLY A 75 -22.53 -3.82 -3.19
N LEU A 76 -21.78 -2.89 -2.62
CA LEU A 76 -21.41 -2.94 -1.20
C LEU A 76 -22.68 -2.81 -0.33
N PRO A 77 -22.96 -3.75 0.59
CA PRO A 77 -24.17 -3.70 1.43
C PRO A 77 -24.15 -2.47 2.35
N ASN A 78 -25.33 -1.96 2.68
CA ASN A 78 -25.50 -0.85 3.63
C ASN A 78 -25.42 -1.28 5.09
N ALA A 79 -25.48 -2.58 5.37
CA ALA A 79 -25.41 -3.15 6.70
C ALA A 79 -24.73 -4.51 6.66
N TRP A 80 -24.06 -4.86 7.74
CA TRP A 80 -23.51 -6.20 7.89
C TRP A 80 -24.59 -7.20 8.29
N PRO A 81 -24.46 -8.48 7.88
CA PRO A 81 -25.29 -9.54 8.45
C PRO A 81 -25.16 -9.58 9.98
N PRO A 82 -26.18 -10.02 10.72
CA PRO A 82 -26.16 -10.04 12.20
C PRO A 82 -24.99 -10.82 12.84
N LYS A 83 -24.39 -11.75 12.08
CA LYS A 83 -23.22 -12.53 12.49
C LYS A 83 -21.91 -12.03 11.87
N GLY A 84 -21.91 -10.83 11.31
CA GLY A 84 -20.79 -10.25 10.58
C GLY A 84 -20.62 -10.79 9.16
N LEU A 85 -19.56 -10.35 8.50
CA LEU A 85 -19.18 -10.85 7.20
C LEU A 85 -18.52 -12.22 7.35
N PRO A 86 -18.97 -13.24 6.63
CA PRO A 86 -18.37 -14.56 6.72
C PRO A 86 -17.00 -14.58 6.03
N VAL A 87 -16.11 -15.33 6.61
CA VAL A 87 -14.79 -15.60 6.06
C VAL A 87 -14.91 -16.67 4.97
N VAL A 88 -14.49 -16.35 3.75
CA VAL A 88 -14.45 -17.31 2.63
C VAL A 88 -13.26 -18.21 2.76
N TRP A 89 -12.08 -17.60 2.93
CA TRP A 89 -10.84 -18.31 3.18
C TRP A 89 -9.91 -17.44 4.03
N GLN A 90 -8.93 -18.08 4.62
CA GLN A 90 -7.93 -17.47 5.45
C GLN A 90 -6.59 -18.14 5.21
N GLN A 91 -5.55 -17.33 4.98
CA GLN A 91 -4.19 -17.79 4.70
C GLN A 91 -3.21 -17.20 5.72
N ALA A 92 -2.34 -18.05 6.28
CA ALA A 92 -1.23 -17.58 7.07
C ALA A 92 -0.16 -16.95 6.16
N VAL A 93 0.30 -15.74 6.51
CA VAL A 93 1.34 -15.04 5.77
C VAL A 93 2.47 -14.63 6.70
N GLY A 94 3.61 -14.25 6.13
CA GLY A 94 4.75 -13.73 6.87
C GLY A 94 4.51 -12.34 7.44
N THR A 95 5.56 -11.73 7.98
CA THR A 95 5.52 -10.36 8.51
C THR A 95 5.71 -9.34 7.39
N GLY A 96 5.13 -8.14 7.53
CA GLY A 96 5.22 -7.02 6.58
C GLY A 96 4.07 -6.05 6.77
N TYR A 97 4.15 -4.92 6.10
CA TYR A 97 3.07 -3.91 6.01
C TYR A 97 2.56 -3.75 4.57
N SER A 98 2.99 -4.64 3.68
CA SER A 98 2.58 -4.65 2.28
C SER A 98 1.10 -5.00 2.16
N ALA A 99 0.35 -4.18 1.42
CA ALA A 99 -0.98 -4.52 0.96
C ALA A 99 -0.91 -5.60 -0.14
N PRO A 100 -1.93 -6.44 -0.31
CA PRO A 100 -2.01 -7.29 -1.49
C PRO A 100 -2.36 -6.46 -2.73
N ALA A 101 -1.95 -6.96 -3.90
CA ALA A 101 -2.49 -6.54 -5.19
C ALA A 101 -3.35 -7.67 -5.77
N ILE A 102 -4.35 -7.33 -6.55
CA ILE A 102 -5.25 -8.31 -7.17
C ILE A 102 -5.42 -7.95 -8.64
N SER A 103 -5.24 -8.95 -9.49
CA SER A 103 -5.46 -8.80 -10.93
C SER A 103 -5.81 -10.13 -11.57
N ASN A 104 -6.81 -10.13 -12.45
CA ASN A 104 -7.24 -11.31 -13.21
C ASN A 104 -7.52 -12.54 -12.32
N GLY A 105 -8.18 -12.36 -11.18
CA GLY A 105 -8.49 -13.45 -10.25
C GLY A 105 -7.31 -14.00 -9.46
N GLN A 106 -6.15 -13.36 -9.53
CA GLN A 106 -4.94 -13.69 -8.79
C GLN A 106 -4.66 -12.61 -7.74
N LEU A 107 -4.26 -13.05 -6.55
CA LEU A 107 -3.87 -12.19 -5.43
C LEU A 107 -2.37 -12.32 -5.21
N PHE A 108 -1.67 -11.19 -5.19
CA PHE A 108 -0.23 -11.11 -4.97
C PHE A 108 0.02 -10.50 -3.59
N HIS A 109 0.64 -11.26 -2.70
CA HIS A 109 0.99 -10.80 -1.35
C HIS A 109 2.50 -10.91 -1.12
N PHE A 110 3.10 -9.82 -0.66
CA PHE A 110 4.52 -9.73 -0.40
C PHE A 110 4.77 -9.63 1.11
N SER A 111 5.47 -10.61 1.66
CA SER A 111 5.75 -10.70 3.10
C SER A 111 7.12 -11.31 3.37
N ARG A 112 7.55 -11.35 4.63
CA ARG A 112 8.78 -12.03 5.04
C ARG A 112 8.46 -13.18 5.99
N THR A 113 9.00 -14.37 5.67
CA THR A 113 8.94 -15.56 6.53
C THR A 113 10.36 -15.93 6.90
N LYS A 114 10.70 -15.89 8.20
CA LYS A 114 12.09 -16.08 8.69
C LYS A 114 13.04 -15.08 8.02
N ASP A 115 14.03 -15.59 7.28
CA ASP A 115 15.06 -14.82 6.58
C ASP A 115 14.82 -14.76 5.07
N SER A 116 13.56 -14.95 4.62
CA SER A 116 13.19 -14.93 3.21
C SER A 116 12.04 -13.96 2.98
N ALA A 117 12.24 -12.99 2.06
CA ALA A 117 11.17 -12.17 1.51
C ALA A 117 10.44 -12.99 0.43
N GLN A 118 9.12 -13.09 0.52
CA GLN A 118 8.29 -13.97 -0.29
C GLN A 118 7.16 -13.21 -0.97
N LEU A 119 7.13 -13.26 -2.28
CA LEU A 119 5.96 -12.89 -3.08
C LEU A 119 5.17 -14.15 -3.38
N LYS A 120 3.95 -14.22 -2.87
CA LYS A 120 3.00 -15.32 -3.13
C LYS A 120 1.95 -14.89 -4.13
N CYS A 121 1.65 -15.77 -5.07
CA CYS A 121 0.47 -15.69 -5.92
C CYS A 121 -0.55 -16.69 -5.43
N LEU A 122 -1.74 -16.22 -5.12
CA LEU A 122 -2.86 -17.02 -4.67
C LEU A 122 -4.03 -16.86 -5.64
N ASN A 123 -4.85 -17.88 -5.77
CA ASN A 123 -6.16 -17.72 -6.36
C ASN A 123 -7.01 -16.81 -5.46
N ALA A 124 -7.53 -15.71 -5.97
CA ALA A 124 -8.21 -14.70 -5.18
C ALA A 124 -9.52 -15.21 -4.56
N GLU A 125 -10.20 -16.16 -5.19
CA GLU A 125 -11.49 -16.73 -4.72
C GLU A 125 -11.30 -17.79 -3.65
N THR A 126 -10.25 -18.60 -3.76
CA THR A 126 -10.08 -19.80 -2.92
C THR A 126 -8.94 -19.70 -1.91
N GLY A 127 -8.04 -18.72 -2.07
CA GLY A 127 -6.82 -18.61 -1.28
C GLY A 127 -5.76 -19.65 -1.61
N ALA A 128 -5.98 -20.51 -2.62
CA ALA A 128 -5.02 -21.55 -3.01
C ALA A 128 -3.74 -20.93 -3.58
N GLU A 129 -2.59 -21.34 -3.02
CA GLU A 129 -1.28 -20.89 -3.51
C GLU A 129 -1.01 -21.49 -4.90
N GLN A 130 -0.64 -20.64 -5.85
CA GLN A 130 -0.25 -21.02 -7.20
C GLN A 130 1.26 -21.12 -7.35
N TRP A 131 1.99 -20.13 -6.81
CA TRP A 131 3.44 -20.11 -6.75
C TRP A 131 3.95 -19.15 -5.67
N THR A 132 5.20 -19.33 -5.30
CA THR A 132 5.95 -18.43 -4.42
C THR A 132 7.31 -18.10 -5.04
N CYS A 133 7.62 -16.81 -5.17
CA CYS A 133 8.95 -16.29 -5.52
C CYS A 133 9.61 -15.72 -4.28
N GLU A 134 10.83 -16.14 -3.99
CA GLU A 134 11.52 -15.72 -2.77
C GLU A 134 12.97 -15.32 -2.99
N TYR A 135 13.51 -14.61 -2.00
CA TYR A 135 14.92 -14.27 -1.91
C TYR A 135 15.34 -14.03 -0.45
N PRO A 136 16.62 -14.24 -0.11
CA PRO A 136 17.12 -13.98 1.24
C PRO A 136 16.99 -12.49 1.61
N SER A 137 16.49 -12.20 2.82
CA SER A 137 16.40 -10.86 3.37
C SER A 137 16.91 -10.87 4.81
N ASN A 138 17.92 -10.05 5.08
CA ASN A 138 18.51 -9.84 6.40
C ASN A 138 18.15 -8.47 7.00
N PHE A 139 17.19 -7.78 6.43
CA PHE A 139 16.76 -6.49 6.94
C PHE A 139 16.29 -6.60 8.39
N VAL A 140 16.72 -5.65 9.22
CA VAL A 140 16.29 -5.49 10.61
C VAL A 140 15.74 -4.10 10.79
N ASP A 141 14.50 -4.01 11.23
CA ASP A 141 13.85 -2.76 11.59
C ASP A 141 14.50 -2.18 12.85
N MET A 142 15.06 -0.99 12.76
CA MET A 142 15.78 -0.33 13.86
C MET A 142 14.88 -0.08 15.07
N LEU A 143 13.56 0.07 14.88
CA LEU A 143 12.58 0.28 15.94
C LEU A 143 11.93 -1.03 16.42
N GLY A 144 12.30 -2.16 15.81
CA GLY A 144 11.81 -3.48 16.20
C GLY A 144 10.34 -3.76 15.90
N TYR A 145 9.69 -2.96 15.05
CA TYR A 145 8.28 -3.16 14.73
C TYR A 145 8.05 -4.37 13.82
N ASN A 146 8.77 -4.43 12.69
CA ASN A 146 8.52 -5.45 11.68
C ASN A 146 9.67 -5.50 10.66
N ASN A 147 10.17 -6.69 10.35
CA ASN A 147 11.28 -6.90 9.43
C ASN A 147 10.84 -7.24 7.99
N GLY A 148 9.54 -7.24 7.71
CA GLY A 148 9.03 -7.56 6.38
C GLY A 148 8.88 -6.33 5.46
N PRO A 149 8.46 -6.52 4.22
CA PRO A 149 8.28 -5.45 3.25
C PRO A 149 7.15 -4.48 3.62
N ARG A 150 7.26 -3.23 3.13
CA ARG A 150 6.29 -2.16 3.31
C ARG A 150 5.55 -1.83 2.00
N ALA A 151 6.26 -1.92 0.88
CA ALA A 151 5.71 -1.59 -0.43
C ALA A 151 4.73 -2.67 -0.91
N THR A 152 3.63 -2.23 -1.49
CA THR A 152 2.63 -3.10 -2.13
C THR A 152 3.18 -3.64 -3.45
N PRO A 153 2.93 -4.91 -3.83
CA PRO A 153 3.19 -5.40 -5.18
C PRO A 153 2.45 -4.56 -6.23
N VAL A 154 3.05 -4.37 -7.38
CA VAL A 154 2.43 -3.64 -8.50
C VAL A 154 2.33 -4.58 -9.70
N VAL A 155 1.11 -4.83 -10.14
CA VAL A 155 0.83 -5.67 -11.32
C VAL A 155 0.73 -4.79 -12.56
N ASP A 156 1.43 -5.19 -13.62
CA ASP A 156 1.33 -4.55 -14.94
C ASP A 156 1.52 -5.59 -16.04
N GLY A 157 0.46 -5.86 -16.80
CA GLY A 157 0.44 -6.88 -17.83
C GLY A 157 0.85 -8.26 -17.31
N PRO A 158 1.88 -8.91 -17.88
CA PRO A 158 2.32 -10.25 -17.48
C PRO A 158 3.26 -10.26 -16.27
N ASN A 159 3.51 -9.12 -15.64
CA ASN A 159 4.53 -8.98 -14.61
C ASN A 159 3.98 -8.39 -13.31
N VAL A 160 4.63 -8.75 -12.19
CA VAL A 160 4.43 -8.13 -10.89
C VAL A 160 5.78 -7.62 -10.37
N TYR A 161 5.78 -6.38 -9.86
CA TYR A 161 6.96 -5.70 -9.32
C TYR A 161 6.86 -5.62 -7.81
N THR A 162 7.97 -5.88 -7.11
CA THR A 162 8.06 -5.72 -5.65
C THR A 162 9.30 -4.92 -5.26
N PHE A 163 9.21 -4.22 -4.14
CA PHE A 163 10.30 -3.46 -3.57
C PHE A 163 10.43 -3.80 -2.08
N GLY A 164 11.45 -4.55 -1.73
CA GLY A 164 11.69 -5.04 -0.38
C GLY A 164 12.24 -3.99 0.57
N ALA A 165 12.06 -4.19 1.87
CA ALA A 165 12.53 -3.26 2.90
C ALA A 165 14.05 -3.05 2.89
N GLU A 166 14.80 -4.06 2.44
CA GLU A 166 16.25 -4.04 2.22
C GLU A 166 16.68 -3.34 0.93
N GLY A 167 15.72 -2.90 0.08
CA GLY A 167 15.99 -2.22 -1.19
C GLY A 167 16.13 -3.14 -2.40
N VAL A 168 15.74 -4.39 -2.30
CA VAL A 168 15.67 -5.28 -3.46
C VAL A 168 14.44 -4.95 -4.30
N LEU A 169 14.66 -4.51 -5.52
CA LEU A 169 13.64 -4.28 -6.55
C LEU A 169 13.66 -5.45 -7.53
N GLN A 170 12.50 -6.02 -7.82
CA GLN A 170 12.40 -7.13 -8.78
C GLN A 170 11.14 -7.08 -9.63
N CYS A 171 11.25 -7.68 -10.80
CA CYS A 171 10.15 -8.03 -11.69
C CYS A 171 9.99 -9.55 -11.71
N VAL A 172 8.78 -10.03 -11.45
CA VAL A 172 8.46 -11.46 -11.46
C VAL A 172 7.39 -11.72 -12.51
N ARG A 173 7.57 -12.74 -13.35
CA ARG A 173 6.56 -13.16 -14.32
C ARG A 173 5.39 -13.81 -13.60
N ILE A 174 4.19 -13.38 -13.92
CA ILE A 174 2.95 -13.88 -13.29
C ILE A 174 2.69 -15.35 -13.66
N ALA A 175 3.05 -15.73 -14.88
CA ALA A 175 2.75 -17.06 -15.41
C ALA A 175 3.43 -18.21 -14.65
N ASP A 176 4.62 -17.98 -14.08
CA ASP A 176 5.45 -19.03 -13.50
C ASP A 176 6.13 -18.66 -12.18
N GLY A 177 5.99 -17.42 -11.72
CA GLY A 177 6.61 -16.94 -10.49
C GLY A 177 8.13 -16.77 -10.57
N HIS A 178 8.75 -16.87 -11.76
CA HIS A 178 10.19 -16.68 -11.89
C HIS A 178 10.56 -15.20 -12.06
N PRO A 179 11.64 -14.73 -11.42
CA PRO A 179 12.11 -13.37 -11.60
C PRO A 179 12.61 -13.16 -13.04
N ALA A 180 12.08 -12.13 -13.73
CA ALA A 180 12.62 -11.67 -14.99
C ALA A 180 13.93 -10.90 -14.77
N TRP A 181 13.95 -10.08 -13.72
CA TRP A 181 15.15 -9.39 -13.25
C TRP A 181 15.03 -9.04 -11.76
N ARG A 182 16.18 -8.80 -11.12
CA ARG A 182 16.29 -8.38 -9.72
C ARG A 182 17.55 -7.53 -9.55
N LEU A 183 17.45 -6.46 -8.77
CA LEU A 183 18.56 -5.57 -8.45
C LEU A 183 18.48 -5.08 -6.99
N ASP A 184 19.62 -4.68 -6.45
CA ASP A 184 19.76 -4.13 -5.11
C ASP A 184 19.99 -2.62 -5.21
N THR A 185 18.94 -1.84 -4.98
CA THR A 185 19.00 -0.37 -5.11
C THR A 185 19.88 0.24 -4.03
N THR A 186 19.98 -0.36 -2.85
CA THR A 186 20.80 0.18 -1.75
C THR A 186 22.27 0.13 -2.11
N LYS A 187 22.73 -0.93 -2.74
CA LYS A 187 24.10 -1.03 -3.24
C LYS A 187 24.35 -0.15 -4.47
N GLN A 188 23.40 -0.17 -5.42
CA GLN A 188 23.58 0.55 -6.68
C GLN A 188 23.61 2.06 -6.52
N PHE A 189 22.81 2.61 -5.60
CA PHE A 189 22.66 4.04 -5.38
C PHE A 189 23.21 4.52 -4.03
N ASN A 190 23.84 3.62 -3.27
CA ASN A 190 24.36 3.92 -1.92
C ASN A 190 23.30 4.56 -1.02
N VAL A 191 22.14 3.86 -0.90
CA VAL A 191 21.03 4.35 -0.09
C VAL A 191 21.36 4.25 1.39
N VAL A 192 21.31 5.38 2.09
CA VAL A 192 21.49 5.42 3.54
C VAL A 192 20.26 4.85 4.23
N THR A 193 20.46 3.86 5.09
CA THR A 193 19.38 3.16 5.77
C THR A 193 18.57 4.12 6.65
N LYS A 194 17.27 4.01 6.54
CA LYS A 194 16.30 4.68 7.42
C LYS A 194 15.71 3.67 8.40
N PHE A 195 14.98 4.19 9.40
CA PHE A 195 14.44 3.40 10.52
C PHE A 195 13.70 2.14 10.09
N LEU A 196 12.85 2.26 9.06
CA LEU A 196 11.93 1.22 8.61
C LEU A 196 12.36 0.60 7.26
N GLY A 197 13.58 0.88 6.78
CA GLY A 197 14.05 0.45 5.47
C GLY A 197 13.35 1.20 4.32
N VAL A 198 13.19 0.54 3.18
CA VAL A 198 12.47 1.08 2.03
C VAL A 198 10.98 0.77 2.14
N GLY A 199 10.11 1.73 1.79
CA GLY A 199 8.67 1.55 1.97
C GLY A 199 7.78 2.13 0.87
N SER A 200 8.34 2.88 -0.07
CA SER A 200 7.60 3.46 -1.19
C SER A 200 7.21 2.40 -2.21
N THR A 201 5.94 2.38 -2.61
CA THR A 201 5.47 1.50 -3.70
C THR A 201 5.89 2.08 -5.05
N PRO A 202 6.50 1.29 -5.94
CA PRO A 202 6.85 1.72 -7.30
C PRO A 202 5.63 2.17 -8.11
N LEU A 203 5.85 3.07 -9.06
CA LEU A 203 4.84 3.55 -10.00
C LEU A 203 5.18 3.08 -11.42
N VAL A 204 4.31 2.29 -12.04
CA VAL A 204 4.43 2.01 -13.48
C VAL A 204 3.85 3.18 -14.27
N TRP A 205 4.63 3.70 -15.21
CA TRP A 205 4.23 4.71 -16.18
C TRP A 205 4.79 4.34 -17.56
N HIS A 206 3.93 3.96 -18.49
CA HIS A 206 4.30 3.43 -19.82
C HIS A 206 5.31 2.26 -19.72
N ASP A 207 6.52 2.41 -20.25
CA ASP A 207 7.61 1.43 -20.21
C ASP A 207 8.56 1.62 -19.02
N LEU A 208 8.25 2.56 -18.13
CA LEU A 208 9.07 2.90 -16.96
C LEU A 208 8.47 2.39 -15.66
N LEU A 209 9.36 2.00 -14.75
CA LEU A 209 9.09 1.75 -13.35
C LEU A 209 9.78 2.87 -12.52
N LEU A 210 8.99 3.76 -11.95
CA LEU A 210 9.45 4.91 -11.18
C LEU A 210 9.52 4.55 -9.70
N VAL A 211 10.70 4.74 -9.09
CA VAL A 211 10.98 4.28 -7.73
C VAL A 211 11.60 5.39 -6.90
N ASN A 212 11.06 5.63 -5.72
CA ASN A 212 11.62 6.54 -4.72
C ASN A 212 12.83 5.87 -4.06
N VAL A 213 14.04 6.15 -4.56
CA VAL A 213 15.31 5.49 -4.18
C VAL A 213 16.07 6.28 -3.12
N GLY A 214 16.34 7.56 -3.35
CA GLY A 214 16.99 8.46 -2.40
C GLY A 214 18.39 8.06 -2.02
N GLY A 215 19.24 7.85 -3.00
CA GLY A 215 20.66 7.51 -2.79
C GLY A 215 21.51 8.69 -2.32
N SER A 216 22.72 8.37 -1.83
CA SER A 216 23.69 9.30 -1.30
C SER A 216 25.07 9.08 -1.95
N PRO A 217 26.02 10.06 -1.86
CA PRO A 217 27.38 9.86 -2.28
C PRO A 217 28.06 8.68 -1.57
N PRO A 218 29.01 7.99 -2.22
CA PRO A 218 29.80 6.93 -1.59
C PRO A 218 30.57 7.42 -0.37
N GLY A 219 30.67 6.56 0.67
CA GLY A 219 31.35 6.92 1.91
C GLY A 219 30.52 7.75 2.90
N GLY A 220 29.22 7.90 2.62
CA GLY A 220 28.28 8.53 3.54
C GLY A 220 28.07 7.72 4.84
N PRO A 221 27.30 8.26 5.80
CA PRO A 221 27.04 7.59 7.06
C PRO A 221 26.26 6.30 6.84
N PRO A 222 26.36 5.30 7.76
CA PRO A 222 25.67 4.03 7.60
C PRO A 222 24.15 4.16 7.70
N ASP A 223 23.69 5.15 8.45
CA ASP A 223 22.26 5.43 8.63
C ASP A 223 22.00 6.91 8.96
N VAL A 224 20.72 7.29 8.93
CA VAL A 224 20.30 8.68 9.18
C VAL A 224 20.50 9.13 10.63
N TYR A 225 20.60 8.23 11.60
CA TYR A 225 20.84 8.57 13.02
C TYR A 225 22.29 8.97 13.23
N TRP A 226 23.23 8.21 12.70
CA TRP A 226 24.66 8.55 12.75
C TRP A 226 24.95 9.91 12.15
N ALA A 227 24.22 10.26 11.09
CA ALA A 227 24.33 11.56 10.41
C ALA A 227 23.56 12.68 11.12
N ASN A 228 22.80 12.38 12.19
CA ASN A 228 21.84 13.32 12.75
C ASN A 228 20.92 13.96 11.67
N GLY A 229 20.55 13.16 10.69
CA GLY A 229 19.72 13.57 9.55
C GLY A 229 20.43 14.34 8.44
N ALA A 230 21.69 14.71 8.60
CA ALA A 230 22.49 15.43 7.61
C ALA A 230 23.12 14.44 6.61
N VAL A 231 22.35 14.01 5.63
CA VAL A 231 22.79 13.11 4.56
C VAL A 231 22.57 13.82 3.22
N ASP A 232 23.65 13.90 2.45
CA ASP A 232 23.59 14.48 1.10
C ASP A 232 22.92 13.50 0.12
N SER A 233 22.22 14.02 -0.87
CA SER A 233 21.68 13.23 -1.98
C SER A 233 22.69 13.17 -3.13
N ASN A 234 22.69 12.06 -3.87
CA ASN A 234 23.46 11.90 -5.11
C ASN A 234 22.63 12.20 -6.37
N GLY A 235 21.46 12.84 -6.24
CA GLY A 235 20.59 13.18 -7.35
C GLY A 235 19.63 12.07 -7.78
N SER A 236 19.46 11.02 -6.96
CA SER A 236 18.60 9.88 -7.24
C SER A 236 17.39 9.80 -6.30
N ALA A 237 16.76 10.94 -5.98
CA ALA A 237 15.53 10.93 -5.18
C ALA A 237 14.50 9.98 -5.81
N ILE A 238 14.32 10.07 -7.13
CA ILE A 238 13.55 9.13 -7.93
C ILE A 238 14.40 8.58 -9.07
N VAL A 239 14.26 7.31 -9.34
CA VAL A 239 14.93 6.60 -10.44
C VAL A 239 13.87 5.93 -11.30
N ALA A 240 13.99 6.11 -12.60
CA ALA A 240 13.20 5.38 -13.60
C ALA A 240 14.01 4.19 -14.13
N PHE A 241 13.43 3.04 -14.01
CA PHE A 241 13.95 1.81 -14.60
C PHE A 241 13.10 1.43 -15.81
N ASP A 242 13.74 0.88 -16.82
CA ASP A 242 13.03 0.14 -17.85
C ASP A 242 12.30 -1.04 -17.20
N LYS A 243 10.98 -1.08 -17.29
CA LYS A 243 10.19 -2.05 -16.55
C LYS A 243 10.40 -3.50 -17.00
N ALA A 244 10.86 -3.71 -18.23
CA ALA A 244 11.11 -5.05 -18.79
C ALA A 244 12.49 -5.60 -18.41
N THR A 245 13.49 -4.74 -18.26
CA THR A 245 14.90 -5.14 -18.09
C THR A 245 15.52 -4.76 -16.74
N GLY A 246 14.92 -3.82 -15.99
CA GLY A 246 15.50 -3.25 -14.77
C GLY A 246 16.65 -2.26 -15.03
N ALA A 247 16.96 -1.94 -16.28
CA ALA A 247 18.00 -0.97 -16.61
C ALA A 247 17.59 0.46 -16.24
N VAL A 248 18.51 1.24 -15.68
CA VAL A 248 18.26 2.65 -15.36
C VAL A 248 18.09 3.44 -16.67
N ARG A 249 17.00 4.16 -16.80
CA ARG A 249 16.68 5.04 -17.92
C ARG A 249 17.06 6.49 -17.59
N TRP A 250 16.73 6.94 -16.38
CA TRP A 250 17.11 8.24 -15.84
C TRP A 250 16.98 8.26 -14.31
N GLN A 251 17.60 9.24 -13.68
CA GLN A 251 17.43 9.59 -12.27
C GLN A 251 17.36 11.10 -12.10
N THR A 252 16.62 11.57 -11.08
CA THR A 252 16.48 13.00 -10.80
C THR A 252 16.08 13.29 -9.36
N GLY A 253 16.21 14.54 -8.95
CA GLY A 253 15.84 15.07 -7.65
C GLY A 253 16.97 14.99 -6.62
N ASN A 254 17.31 16.15 -6.05
CA ASN A 254 18.33 16.26 -5.02
C ASN A 254 17.69 16.12 -3.63
N ASP A 255 17.21 14.92 -3.32
CA ASP A 255 16.56 14.58 -2.04
C ASP A 255 16.78 13.10 -1.70
N LEU A 256 16.46 12.73 -0.49
CA LEU A 256 16.45 11.33 -0.04
C LEU A 256 15.04 10.73 -0.18
N ALA A 257 14.94 9.42 -0.12
CA ALA A 257 13.65 8.76 -0.14
C ALA A 257 12.82 9.06 1.11
N SER A 258 11.52 9.02 0.96
CA SER A 258 10.51 8.91 2.02
C SER A 258 9.87 7.51 2.00
N TYR A 259 8.76 7.34 2.70
CA TYR A 259 7.93 6.14 2.61
C TYR A 259 6.68 6.38 1.74
N SER A 260 6.49 7.62 1.28
CA SER A 260 5.42 8.03 0.37
C SER A 260 5.64 7.45 -1.02
N SER A 261 4.56 7.09 -1.69
CA SER A 261 4.60 6.56 -3.05
C SER A 261 4.41 7.66 -4.09
N PRO A 262 5.07 7.59 -5.26
CA PRO A 262 4.83 8.54 -6.34
C PRO A 262 3.43 8.35 -6.94
N VAL A 263 2.83 9.46 -7.38
CA VAL A 263 1.57 9.47 -8.12
C VAL A 263 1.75 10.24 -9.41
N VAL A 264 1.00 9.86 -10.45
CA VAL A 264 0.99 10.58 -11.72
C VAL A 264 -0.37 11.25 -11.93
N ALA A 265 -0.34 12.49 -12.38
CA ALA A 265 -1.54 13.23 -12.78
C ALA A 265 -1.30 14.02 -14.05
N LYS A 266 -2.36 14.31 -14.78
CA LYS A 266 -2.30 15.12 -16.00
C LYS A 266 -2.54 16.60 -15.65
N ILE A 267 -1.49 17.41 -15.73
CA ILE A 267 -1.54 18.85 -15.47
C ILE A 267 -1.36 19.60 -16.78
N ASN A 268 -2.34 20.43 -17.14
CA ASN A 268 -2.34 21.16 -18.42
C ASN A 268 -2.04 20.27 -19.63
N GLY A 269 -2.62 19.05 -19.64
CA GLY A 269 -2.46 18.08 -20.71
C GLY A 269 -1.16 17.26 -20.68
N ARG A 270 -0.24 17.49 -19.73
CA ARG A 270 1.02 16.75 -19.57
C ARG A 270 1.02 15.89 -18.34
N ASP A 271 1.54 14.67 -18.46
CA ASP A 271 1.74 13.81 -17.32
C ASP A 271 2.83 14.39 -16.42
N THR A 272 2.53 14.51 -15.15
CA THR A 272 3.46 14.99 -14.11
C THR A 272 3.44 13.99 -12.97
N VAL A 273 4.61 13.57 -12.51
CA VAL A 273 4.73 12.73 -11.34
C VAL A 273 4.96 13.61 -10.11
N PHE A 274 4.12 13.43 -9.10
CA PHE A 274 4.29 14.04 -7.79
C PHE A 274 4.81 13.01 -6.81
N MET A 275 5.87 13.37 -6.09
CA MET A 275 6.48 12.51 -5.09
C MET A 275 6.84 13.32 -3.85
N LEU A 276 6.31 12.93 -2.70
CA LEU A 276 6.77 13.47 -1.43
C LEU A 276 8.04 12.72 -1.04
N ALA A 277 9.19 13.30 -1.35
CA ALA A 277 10.51 12.85 -0.95
C ALA A 277 10.76 13.18 0.54
N ARG A 278 11.98 12.97 1.05
CA ARG A 278 12.26 13.19 2.48
C ARG A 278 12.05 14.65 2.91
N ASN A 279 12.46 15.61 2.09
CA ASN A 279 12.44 17.04 2.44
C ASN A 279 11.49 17.87 1.59
N ASN A 280 11.07 17.36 0.44
CA ASN A 280 10.31 18.13 -0.53
C ASN A 280 9.21 17.31 -1.20
N LEU A 281 8.12 17.97 -1.53
CA LEU A 281 7.24 17.52 -2.60
C LEU A 281 7.88 17.90 -3.94
N LEU A 282 8.13 16.92 -4.79
CA LEU A 282 8.72 17.07 -6.11
C LEU A 282 7.66 16.97 -7.20
N ALA A 283 7.71 17.84 -8.21
CA ALA A 283 7.03 17.69 -9.49
C ALA A 283 8.04 17.29 -10.55
N ILE A 284 7.79 16.21 -11.27
CA ILE A 284 8.77 15.58 -12.17
C ILE A 284 8.11 15.34 -13.52
N ASP A 285 8.81 15.72 -14.60
CA ASP A 285 8.49 15.34 -15.97
C ASP A 285 8.96 13.88 -16.19
N PRO A 286 8.05 12.90 -16.25
CA PRO A 286 8.44 11.50 -16.35
C PRO A 286 9.03 11.13 -17.71
N GLU A 287 8.71 11.90 -18.78
CA GLU A 287 9.23 11.67 -20.12
C GLU A 287 10.70 12.09 -20.22
N LYS A 288 11.04 13.24 -19.62
CA LYS A 288 12.39 13.79 -19.65
C LYS A 288 13.28 13.37 -18.49
N GLY A 289 12.70 12.81 -17.43
CA GLY A 289 13.42 12.51 -16.20
C GLY A 289 13.95 13.78 -15.52
N GLN A 290 13.14 14.83 -15.48
CA GLN A 290 13.55 16.13 -14.97
C GLN A 290 12.65 16.57 -13.81
N THR A 291 13.24 16.96 -12.69
CA THR A 291 12.54 17.69 -11.64
C THR A 291 12.20 19.09 -12.14
N ILE A 292 10.89 19.39 -12.21
CA ILE A 292 10.37 20.67 -12.69
C ILE A 292 10.33 21.68 -11.53
N ALA A 293 9.83 21.25 -10.38
CA ALA A 293 9.66 22.09 -9.20
C ALA A 293 9.76 21.28 -7.91
N GLN A 294 10.02 21.97 -6.82
CA GLN A 294 10.00 21.40 -5.47
C GLN A 294 9.33 22.34 -4.49
N PHE A 295 8.63 21.77 -3.52
CA PHE A 295 7.98 22.49 -2.42
C PHE A 295 8.49 21.91 -1.09
N PRO A 296 9.17 22.70 -0.24
CA PRO A 296 9.73 22.23 1.02
C PRO A 296 8.62 21.73 1.97
N TRP A 297 8.72 20.45 2.35
CA TRP A 297 7.77 19.81 3.25
C TRP A 297 8.48 18.78 4.13
N ARG A 298 8.82 19.16 5.37
CA ARG A 298 9.58 18.32 6.27
C ARG A 298 9.31 18.69 7.73
N ALA A 299 9.13 17.67 8.58
CA ALA A 299 9.16 17.81 10.02
C ALA A 299 10.56 18.15 10.54
N ARG A 300 10.61 18.83 11.66
CA ARG A 300 11.88 19.09 12.39
C ARG A 300 12.41 17.84 13.10
N LYS A 301 11.54 16.86 13.37
CA LYS A 301 11.90 15.62 14.04
C LYS A 301 12.65 14.68 13.08
N LEU A 302 13.77 14.14 13.56
CA LEU A 302 14.61 13.25 12.76
C LEU A 302 13.85 11.98 12.35
N GLU A 303 13.09 11.41 13.26
CA GLU A 303 12.31 10.18 13.12
C GLU A 303 11.05 10.34 12.26
N SER A 304 10.79 11.54 11.73
CA SER A 304 9.67 11.78 10.83
C SER A 304 9.69 10.85 9.62
N VAL A 305 8.56 10.20 9.38
CA VAL A 305 8.32 9.32 8.23
C VAL A 305 7.26 9.96 7.34
N ASN A 306 7.64 10.62 6.27
CA ASN A 306 6.69 11.14 5.28
C ASN A 306 6.11 9.93 4.51
N ALA A 307 5.05 9.33 5.01
CA ALA A 307 4.51 8.09 4.47
C ALA A 307 3.18 8.27 3.73
N SER A 308 2.46 9.35 4.04
CA SER A 308 1.24 9.68 3.29
C SER A 308 1.56 10.05 1.85
N THR A 309 0.83 9.45 0.92
CA THR A 309 0.99 9.73 -0.51
C THR A 309 0.30 11.05 -0.84
N PRO A 310 0.87 11.91 -1.72
CA PRO A 310 0.21 13.12 -2.17
C PRO A 310 -1.15 12.81 -2.80
N VAL A 311 -2.18 13.58 -2.43
CA VAL A 311 -3.50 13.49 -3.06
C VAL A 311 -3.62 14.59 -4.08
N VAL A 312 -3.99 14.25 -5.32
CA VAL A 312 -4.07 15.20 -6.43
C VAL A 312 -5.53 15.40 -6.84
N ALA A 313 -5.98 16.65 -6.91
CA ALA A 313 -7.28 17.04 -7.42
C ALA A 313 -7.12 18.21 -8.40
N GLY A 314 -7.29 17.93 -9.69
CA GLY A 314 -7.01 18.90 -10.75
C GLY A 314 -5.52 19.31 -10.77
N ASP A 315 -5.23 20.60 -10.60
CA ASP A 315 -3.90 21.18 -10.51
C ASP A 315 -3.42 21.41 -9.07
N GLU A 316 -4.19 20.95 -8.08
CA GLU A 316 -3.88 21.11 -6.67
C GLU A 316 -3.46 19.78 -6.03
N ILE A 317 -2.49 19.85 -5.13
CA ILE A 317 -1.89 18.71 -4.47
C ILE A 317 -1.97 18.92 -2.95
N PHE A 318 -2.58 17.97 -2.26
CA PHE A 318 -2.59 17.94 -0.80
C PHE A 318 -1.43 17.09 -0.27
N VAL A 319 -0.73 17.61 0.73
CA VAL A 319 0.30 16.92 1.51
C VAL A 319 0.03 17.10 3.00
N SER A 320 0.36 16.07 3.78
CA SER A 320 0.24 16.13 5.23
C SER A 320 1.26 15.21 5.90
N GLU A 321 1.68 15.60 7.09
CA GLU A 321 2.56 14.81 7.94
C GLU A 321 2.25 15.10 9.40
N THR A 322 2.24 14.06 10.23
CA THR A 322 1.97 14.20 11.66
C THR A 322 3.08 14.99 12.38
N TYR A 323 4.10 14.57 12.80
CA TYR A 323 5.30 15.14 13.44
C TYR A 323 5.33 16.69 13.59
N GLU A 324 4.18 17.29 13.96
CA GLU A 324 3.96 18.74 14.17
C GLU A 324 4.02 19.60 12.89
N VAL A 325 3.92 18.96 11.69
CA VAL A 325 3.91 19.69 10.41
C VAL A 325 2.50 20.10 10.02
N GLY A 326 1.53 19.18 10.09
CA GLY A 326 0.16 19.41 9.65
C GLY A 326 -0.05 19.16 8.16
N SER A 327 -0.74 20.08 7.49
CA SER A 327 -1.20 19.92 6.11
C SER A 327 -1.00 21.16 5.26
N ALA A 328 -0.95 20.95 3.94
CA ALA A 328 -1.02 22.01 2.93
C ALA A 328 -1.73 21.52 1.68
N VAL A 329 -2.38 22.46 0.99
CA VAL A 329 -2.74 22.34 -0.42
C VAL A 329 -1.86 23.31 -1.18
N VAL A 330 -1.19 22.82 -2.20
CA VAL A 330 -0.39 23.60 -3.13
C VAL A 330 -0.90 23.43 -4.55
N ARG A 331 -0.89 24.48 -5.33
CA ARG A 331 -1.21 24.46 -6.77
C ARG A 331 0.06 24.35 -7.58
N PHE A 332 0.04 23.49 -8.60
CA PHE A 332 1.13 23.34 -9.56
C PHE A 332 0.70 23.80 -10.95
N ASP A 333 1.34 24.87 -11.45
CA ASP A 333 1.00 25.51 -12.74
C ASP A 333 1.80 24.98 -13.93
N SER A 334 2.45 23.81 -13.79
CA SER A 334 3.41 23.19 -14.71
C SER A 334 4.83 23.76 -14.67
N ALA A 335 5.11 24.72 -13.79
CA ALA A 335 6.44 25.32 -13.62
C ALA A 335 6.85 25.43 -12.15
N LYS A 336 5.91 25.74 -11.26
CA LYS A 336 6.18 25.98 -9.84
C LYS A 336 4.98 25.58 -8.98
N PHE A 337 5.26 25.37 -7.70
CA PHE A 337 4.23 25.26 -6.67
C PHE A 337 3.90 26.64 -6.09
N THR A 338 2.61 26.86 -5.85
CA THR A 338 2.08 28.02 -5.12
C THR A 338 1.20 27.51 -3.99
N GLU A 339 1.46 27.97 -2.76
CA GLU A 339 0.66 27.58 -1.61
C GLU A 339 -0.76 28.16 -1.72
N VAL A 340 -1.78 27.28 -1.63
CA VAL A 340 -3.18 27.67 -1.55
C VAL A 340 -3.54 27.93 -0.09
N TRP A 341 -3.23 26.97 0.77
CA TRP A 341 -3.29 27.11 2.22
C TRP A 341 -2.35 26.12 2.91
N THR A 342 -1.95 26.45 4.15
CA THR A 342 -1.22 25.57 5.03
C THR A 342 -1.54 25.85 6.49
N ASP A 343 -1.43 24.82 7.32
CA ASP A 343 -1.55 24.94 8.78
C ASP A 343 -0.24 24.55 9.50
N ARG A 344 0.86 24.36 8.81
CA ARG A 344 2.15 23.91 9.36
C ARG A 344 2.73 24.78 10.48
N ASN A 345 2.29 26.03 10.59
CA ASN A 345 2.70 26.93 11.66
C ASN A 345 1.73 26.93 12.85
N ARG A 346 0.66 26.15 12.77
CA ARG A 346 -0.32 26.03 13.85
C ARG A 346 0.12 24.91 14.78
N ARG A 347 0.27 25.21 16.06
CA ARG A 347 0.57 24.20 17.11
C ARG A 347 -0.64 23.33 17.47
N ARG A 348 -1.83 23.82 17.24
CA ARG A 348 -3.12 23.16 17.53
C ARG A 348 -4.07 23.40 16.37
N ASN A 349 -5.10 22.57 16.27
CA ASN A 349 -6.15 22.68 15.26
C ASN A 349 -5.62 22.58 13.82
N GLN A 350 -4.61 21.72 13.60
CA GLN A 350 -4.21 21.33 12.25
C GLN A 350 -5.34 20.56 11.60
N ALA A 351 -5.56 20.77 10.30
CA ALA A 351 -6.64 20.14 9.54
C ALA A 351 -6.51 18.61 9.55
N MET A 352 -5.34 18.12 9.15
CA MET A 352 -4.94 16.73 9.27
C MET A 352 -3.49 16.62 9.71
N ALA A 353 -3.16 15.52 10.39
CA ALA A 353 -1.83 15.13 10.79
C ALA A 353 -1.66 13.66 10.44
N LEU A 354 -1.40 13.39 9.15
CA LEU A 354 -1.35 12.02 8.62
C LEU A 354 -0.05 11.33 9.03
N HIS A 355 -0.13 10.07 9.44
CA HIS A 355 1.04 9.29 9.82
C HIS A 355 1.51 8.42 8.64
N TRP A 356 0.79 7.35 8.32
CA TRP A 356 1.12 6.44 7.22
C TRP A 356 -0.05 6.16 6.27
N ASN A 357 -1.20 6.70 6.57
CA ASN A 357 -2.42 6.58 5.76
C ASN A 357 -2.52 7.71 4.73
N THR A 358 -3.25 7.48 3.67
CA THR A 358 -3.56 8.45 2.63
C THR A 358 -5.05 8.74 2.67
N PRO A 359 -5.50 10.01 2.71
CA PRO A 359 -6.92 10.35 2.76
C PRO A 359 -7.56 10.19 1.39
N ILE A 360 -8.88 10.07 1.39
CA ILE A 360 -9.72 10.05 0.19
C ILE A 360 -10.25 11.46 -0.07
N GLU A 361 -9.96 12.02 -1.24
CA GLU A 361 -10.65 13.22 -1.73
C GLU A 361 -11.98 12.81 -2.35
N LEU A 362 -13.06 13.48 -1.99
CA LEU A 362 -14.38 13.28 -2.58
C LEU A 362 -15.17 14.59 -2.54
N ASP A 363 -15.58 15.06 -3.72
CA ASP A 363 -16.46 16.24 -3.91
C ASP A 363 -15.97 17.50 -3.17
N GLY A 364 -14.66 17.73 -3.16
CA GLY A 364 -14.03 18.88 -2.52
C GLY A 364 -13.82 18.74 -1.01
N TYR A 365 -13.86 17.51 -0.50
CA TYR A 365 -13.57 17.18 0.89
C TYR A 365 -12.54 16.05 0.99
N LEU A 366 -11.74 16.09 2.03
CA LEU A 366 -10.79 15.03 2.40
C LEU A 366 -11.35 14.25 3.58
N TYR A 367 -11.34 12.93 3.47
CA TYR A 367 -11.68 12.00 4.55
C TYR A 367 -10.42 11.20 4.90
N GLY A 368 -9.97 11.25 6.15
CA GLY A 368 -8.72 10.59 6.53
C GLY A 368 -8.55 10.44 8.04
N SER A 369 -7.70 9.49 8.42
CA SER A 369 -7.34 9.27 9.82
C SER A 369 -6.17 10.18 10.19
N SER A 370 -6.35 11.01 11.21
CA SER A 370 -5.44 12.04 11.68
C SER A 370 -4.94 11.71 13.08
N GLY A 371 -3.64 11.72 13.31
CA GLY A 371 -3.03 11.49 14.60
C GLY A 371 -1.82 10.56 14.56
N TYR A 372 -0.88 10.76 15.50
CA TYR A 372 0.35 9.98 15.58
C TYR A 372 0.17 8.67 16.36
N HIS A 373 -0.47 8.74 17.51
CA HIS A 373 -0.72 7.59 18.38
C HIS A 373 -2.12 7.02 18.16
N ALA A 374 -2.25 5.70 18.21
CA ALA A 374 -3.54 5.04 18.01
C ALA A 374 -4.66 5.60 18.91
N PRO A 375 -4.46 5.81 20.23
CA PRO A 375 -5.52 6.33 21.10
C PRO A 375 -5.97 7.77 20.79
N GLU A 376 -5.09 8.56 20.15
CA GLU A 376 -5.33 9.97 19.84
C GLU A 376 -5.79 10.18 18.38
N ALA A 377 -5.80 9.10 17.58
CA ALA A 377 -6.18 9.20 16.19
C ALA A 377 -7.69 9.38 16.04
N GLU A 378 -8.05 10.27 15.14
CA GLU A 378 -9.42 10.66 14.84
C GLU A 378 -9.67 10.46 13.35
N LEU A 379 -10.88 10.07 12.97
CA LEU A 379 -11.32 10.20 11.59
C LEU A 379 -11.84 11.61 11.36
N ARG A 380 -11.37 12.25 10.29
CA ARG A 380 -11.72 13.65 10.00
C ARG A 380 -12.24 13.83 8.60
N CYS A 381 -13.15 14.82 8.46
CA CYS A 381 -13.52 15.43 7.21
C CYS A 381 -13.01 16.86 7.16
N VAL A 382 -12.29 17.21 6.10
CA VAL A 382 -11.66 18.52 5.91
C VAL A 382 -12.06 19.08 4.55
N GLU A 383 -12.45 20.37 4.49
CA GLU A 383 -12.73 21.05 3.24
C GLU A 383 -11.42 21.26 2.45
N TRP A 384 -11.40 20.82 1.20
CA TRP A 384 -10.22 20.90 0.33
C TRP A 384 -9.71 22.33 0.16
N LYS A 385 -10.61 23.28 -0.14
CA LYS A 385 -10.24 24.66 -0.51
C LYS A 385 -9.63 25.47 0.62
N THR A 386 -9.99 25.19 1.86
CA THR A 386 -9.63 26.07 2.99
C THR A 386 -8.89 25.38 4.11
N GLY A 387 -8.84 24.04 4.11
CA GLY A 387 -8.36 23.27 5.24
C GLY A 387 -9.26 23.32 6.48
N LYS A 388 -10.52 23.78 6.32
CA LYS A 388 -11.46 23.83 7.42
C LYS A 388 -11.86 22.43 7.87
N LEU A 389 -11.71 22.17 9.17
CA LEU A 389 -12.24 20.95 9.77
C LEU A 389 -13.75 21.00 9.78
N MET A 390 -14.39 20.06 9.09
CA MET A 390 -15.84 19.93 9.03
C MET A 390 -16.38 19.16 10.21
N TRP A 391 -15.75 18.01 10.51
CA TRP A 391 -16.01 17.21 11.69
C TRP A 391 -14.80 16.34 12.03
N SER A 392 -14.76 15.87 13.28
CA SER A 392 -13.78 14.93 13.79
C SER A 392 -14.48 13.89 14.65
N GLU A 393 -14.19 12.61 14.41
CA GLU A 393 -14.68 11.48 15.20
C GLU A 393 -13.51 10.87 15.97
N PRO A 394 -13.47 11.04 17.30
CA PRO A 394 -12.40 10.49 18.14
C PRO A 394 -12.56 8.99 18.38
N GLY A 395 -11.49 8.37 18.90
CA GLY A 395 -11.51 6.95 19.30
C GLY A 395 -11.50 5.96 18.14
N MET A 396 -11.11 6.42 16.95
CA MET A 396 -11.12 5.60 15.73
C MET A 396 -9.83 4.79 15.56
N THR A 397 -8.82 4.98 16.36
CA THR A 397 -7.45 4.53 16.14
C THR A 397 -6.93 4.96 14.74
N ARG A 398 -5.69 4.59 14.37
CA ARG A 398 -5.23 4.91 13.01
C ARG A 398 -5.91 3.96 12.03
N SER A 399 -6.41 4.52 10.94
CA SER A 399 -7.26 3.78 10.00
C SER A 399 -6.86 4.02 8.55
N SER A 400 -7.07 3.01 7.72
CA SER A 400 -7.02 3.12 6.25
C SER A 400 -8.42 3.22 5.69
N LEU A 401 -8.56 3.98 4.60
CA LEU A 401 -9.83 4.19 3.93
C LEU A 401 -9.74 3.79 2.46
N LEU A 402 -10.86 3.34 1.93
CA LEU A 402 -11.10 3.29 0.49
C LEU A 402 -12.55 3.70 0.19
N LEU A 403 -12.77 4.25 -1.00
CA LEU A 403 -14.09 4.59 -1.50
C LEU A 403 -14.55 3.53 -2.49
N VAL A 404 -15.70 2.95 -2.24
CA VAL A 404 -16.35 1.98 -3.13
C VAL A 404 -17.86 2.12 -3.05
N ASP A 405 -18.55 2.09 -4.20
CA ASP A 405 -20.02 2.19 -4.27
C ASP A 405 -20.58 3.43 -3.53
N GLY A 406 -19.88 4.56 -3.63
CA GLY A 406 -20.25 5.80 -2.94
C GLY A 406 -20.13 5.74 -1.40
N LYS A 407 -19.49 4.73 -0.84
CA LYS A 407 -19.30 4.53 0.60
C LYS A 407 -17.82 4.48 0.94
N LEU A 408 -17.45 4.97 2.13
CA LEU A 408 -16.11 4.79 2.66
C LEU A 408 -16.05 3.50 3.47
N VAL A 409 -15.13 2.62 3.11
CA VAL A 409 -14.75 1.47 3.91
C VAL A 409 -13.54 1.87 4.74
N CYS A 410 -13.65 1.78 6.06
CA CYS A 410 -12.65 2.20 7.01
C CYS A 410 -12.21 1.00 7.84
N LEU A 411 -10.92 0.64 7.75
CA LEU A 411 -10.30 -0.40 8.57
C LEU A 411 -9.34 0.23 9.57
N SER A 412 -9.62 0.06 10.84
CA SER A 412 -8.84 0.57 11.95
C SER A 412 -7.77 -0.43 12.41
N GLU A 413 -6.70 0.06 13.06
CA GLU A 413 -5.60 -0.78 13.57
C GLU A 413 -6.02 -1.83 14.61
N ASP A 414 -7.13 -1.60 15.28
CA ASP A 414 -7.73 -2.54 16.24
C ASP A 414 -8.54 -3.66 15.57
N GLY A 415 -8.56 -3.72 14.23
CA GLY A 415 -9.32 -4.72 13.47
C GLY A 415 -10.79 -4.36 13.28
N THR A 416 -11.20 -3.16 13.63
CA THR A 416 -12.58 -2.72 13.40
C THR A 416 -12.77 -2.28 11.95
N LEU A 417 -13.70 -2.91 11.26
CA LEU A 417 -14.14 -2.58 9.91
C LEU A 417 -15.46 -1.80 9.96
N ARG A 418 -15.50 -0.64 9.32
CA ARG A 418 -16.70 0.21 9.24
C ARG A 418 -17.07 0.51 7.80
N ILE A 419 -18.37 0.66 7.54
CA ILE A 419 -18.90 1.31 6.34
C ILE A 419 -19.45 2.67 6.78
N LEU A 420 -19.00 3.72 6.09
CA LEU A 420 -19.43 5.09 6.38
C LEU A 420 -20.09 5.67 5.14
N LYS A 421 -21.11 6.50 5.35
CA LYS A 421 -21.64 7.36 4.31
C LYS A 421 -20.82 8.65 4.29
N PRO A 422 -20.14 8.98 3.19
CA PRO A 422 -19.43 10.24 3.07
C PRO A 422 -20.41 11.42 3.24
N SER A 423 -20.09 12.33 4.14
CA SER A 423 -20.87 13.53 4.38
C SER A 423 -19.96 14.60 4.98
N PRO A 424 -19.93 15.85 4.45
CA PRO A 424 -19.20 16.93 5.09
C PRO A 424 -19.92 17.52 6.30
N GLN A 425 -21.19 17.16 6.52
CA GLN A 425 -21.98 17.72 7.62
C GLN A 425 -21.73 17.01 8.95
N LYS A 426 -21.52 15.69 8.91
CA LYS A 426 -21.33 14.87 10.12
C LYS A 426 -20.69 13.53 9.79
N TYR A 427 -20.11 12.88 10.80
CA TYR A 427 -19.80 11.45 10.77
C TYR A 427 -21.09 10.63 10.70
N GLU A 428 -21.16 9.66 9.79
CA GLU A 428 -22.33 8.79 9.61
C GLU A 428 -21.89 7.36 9.35
N GLU A 429 -21.94 6.52 10.42
CA GLU A 429 -21.62 5.09 10.35
C GLU A 429 -22.86 4.30 9.92
N LEU A 430 -22.73 3.51 8.86
CA LEU A 430 -23.79 2.65 8.33
C LEU A 430 -23.67 1.23 8.92
N ALA A 431 -22.45 0.75 9.10
CA ALA A 431 -22.20 -0.60 9.64
C ALA A 431 -20.83 -0.66 10.31
N LYS A 432 -20.72 -1.48 11.35
CA LYS A 432 -19.49 -1.75 12.09
C LYS A 432 -19.35 -3.25 12.34
N TRP A 433 -18.12 -3.76 12.22
CA TRP A 433 -17.79 -5.13 12.59
C TRP A 433 -16.40 -5.18 13.22
N GLU A 434 -16.27 -5.87 14.33
CA GLU A 434 -15.00 -6.10 15.02
C GLU A 434 -14.52 -7.52 14.71
N TYR A 435 -13.42 -7.62 13.97
CA TYR A 435 -12.74 -8.90 13.81
C TYR A 435 -12.02 -9.18 15.11
N GLY A 436 -12.64 -10.05 15.95
CA GLY A 436 -12.15 -10.40 17.26
C GLY A 436 -10.68 -10.82 17.22
N VAL A 437 -9.87 -10.04 17.87
CA VAL A 437 -8.54 -10.41 18.30
C VAL A 437 -8.73 -11.21 19.56
N GLY A 438 -8.15 -12.40 19.65
CA GLY A 438 -8.23 -13.22 20.86
C GLY A 438 -7.79 -12.39 22.07
N GLU A 439 -8.48 -12.52 23.20
CA GLU A 439 -8.14 -11.83 24.44
C GLU A 439 -6.64 -12.02 24.75
N GLY A 440 -5.88 -10.94 24.82
CA GLY A 440 -4.44 -10.94 25.14
C GLY A 440 -3.49 -10.72 23.95
N GLU A 441 -3.96 -10.54 22.72
CA GLU A 441 -3.11 -10.20 21.57
C GLU A 441 -3.35 -8.75 21.14
N GLU A 442 -2.33 -7.89 21.26
CA GLU A 442 -2.35 -6.58 20.57
C GLU A 442 -2.35 -6.82 19.06
N THR A 443 -3.47 -6.59 18.44
CA THR A 443 -3.55 -6.55 16.97
C THR A 443 -3.15 -5.16 16.51
N ARG A 444 -2.14 -5.10 15.70
CA ARG A 444 -1.93 -3.93 14.83
C ARG A 444 -2.23 -4.38 13.42
N CYS A 445 -3.40 -4.03 12.96
CA CYS A 445 -3.67 -4.04 11.54
C CYS A 445 -2.73 -2.99 10.93
N SER A 446 -1.71 -3.42 10.21
CA SER A 446 -1.25 -2.58 9.13
C SER A 446 -2.37 -2.68 8.10
N ALA A 447 -3.24 -1.68 8.15
CA ALA A 447 -4.44 -1.67 7.35
C ALA A 447 -4.08 -1.46 5.89
N ALA A 448 -3.80 -2.55 5.24
CA ALA A 448 -3.82 -2.63 3.81
C ALA A 448 -5.23 -3.08 3.44
N LEU A 449 -6.08 -2.11 3.20
CA LEU A 449 -7.41 -2.37 2.66
C LEU A 449 -7.26 -2.49 1.14
N CYS A 450 -7.50 -3.68 0.64
CA CYS A 450 -7.70 -3.93 -0.77
C CYS A 450 -9.15 -4.37 -0.93
N ALA A 451 -9.98 -3.56 -1.58
CA ALA A 451 -11.30 -3.99 -1.97
C ALA A 451 -11.22 -4.46 -3.41
N GLN A 452 -11.56 -5.70 -3.60
CA GLN A 452 -11.99 -6.22 -4.87
C GLN A 452 -13.30 -6.94 -4.63
N ALA A 453 -14.35 -6.51 -5.28
CA ALA A 453 -15.59 -7.24 -5.32
C ALA A 453 -15.58 -8.22 -6.50
N PHE A 454 -14.74 -9.23 -6.44
CA PHE A 454 -15.08 -10.49 -7.09
C PHE A 454 -16.22 -11.09 -6.29
N HIS A 455 -17.43 -11.03 -6.79
CA HIS A 455 -18.62 -11.54 -6.10
C HIS A 455 -18.83 -11.04 -4.67
N GLN A 456 -18.59 -9.72 -4.40
CA GLN A 456 -18.77 -9.11 -3.08
C GLN A 456 -17.73 -9.53 -2.02
N GLN A 457 -16.48 -9.75 -2.38
CA GLN A 457 -15.40 -10.08 -1.45
C GLN A 457 -14.60 -8.84 -1.05
N LEU A 458 -14.30 -8.71 0.22
CA LEU A 458 -13.37 -7.74 0.77
C LEU A 458 -12.13 -8.47 1.25
N VAL A 459 -10.95 -8.10 0.74
CA VAL A 459 -9.69 -8.69 1.21
C VAL A 459 -9.08 -7.80 2.29
N LEU A 460 -8.89 -8.37 3.48
CA LEU A 460 -8.28 -7.70 4.62
C LEU A 460 -6.96 -8.38 4.96
N VAL A 461 -5.91 -7.59 5.19
CA VAL A 461 -4.67 -8.09 5.78
C VAL A 461 -4.63 -7.67 7.24
N ILE A 462 -4.72 -8.66 8.14
CA ILE A 462 -4.66 -8.44 9.58
C ILE A 462 -3.37 -9.06 10.11
N GLN A 463 -2.51 -8.24 10.73
CA GLN A 463 -1.29 -8.70 11.37
C GLN A 463 -1.46 -8.73 12.88
N HIS A 464 -1.17 -9.87 13.48
CA HIS A 464 -1.14 -10.00 14.93
C HIS A 464 0.28 -9.72 15.47
N ARG A 465 0.43 -8.82 16.43
CA ARG A 465 1.62 -8.75 17.29
C ARG A 465 1.44 -9.69 18.48
N ARG A 466 2.44 -10.51 18.73
CA ARG A 466 2.60 -11.18 20.04
C ARG A 466 3.45 -10.33 20.95
#